data_c989888f6bcffe5ff4ea80109d9d7f32
#
_entry.id   c989888f6bcffe5ff4ea80109d9d7f32
#
_cell.length_a   1.000
_cell.length_b   1.000
_cell.length_c   1.000
_cell.angle_alpha   90.00
_cell.angle_beta   90.00
_cell.angle_gamma   90.00
#
_symmetry.space_group_name_H-M   'P 1'
#
loop_
_entity.id
_entity.type
_entity.pdbx_description
1 polymer ?
#
loop_
_entity_poly.entity_id
_entity_poly.type
_entity_poly.pdbx_seq_one_letter_code
_entity_poly.pdbx_strand_id
1 'polypeptide(L)'
;MKTNLTAQVSIDFRAPKARVWKALTDPTDIRQYFFGTNLVTEWIVGGPIRFVGEWEGKSYEDKGTVLKFDPQKMLQYDYWSSLSGKEDKQENYRMITYRMTEKDGITNVQIFQDGETEEAREHSEQSWKMVLEGIRNLVEK
;
A
#
# COMPACT_ATOMS: atom_id res chain seq x y z
N MET A 1 26.01 -12.68 5.23
CA MET A 1 24.76 -13.38 4.90
C MET A 1 23.61 -12.38 4.73
N LYS A 2 22.83 -12.58 3.69
CA LYS A 2 21.76 -11.66 3.39
C LYS A 2 20.54 -11.96 4.26
N THR A 3 20.08 -10.96 5.01
CA THR A 3 18.86 -11.07 5.81
C THR A 3 17.67 -10.63 4.98
N ASN A 4 16.53 -11.33 5.14
CA ASN A 4 15.30 -10.92 4.48
C ASN A 4 14.70 -9.75 5.25
N LEU A 5 14.78 -8.56 4.67
CA LEU A 5 14.27 -7.33 5.27
C LEU A 5 12.93 -6.89 4.69
N THR A 6 12.28 -7.75 3.91
CA THR A 6 10.97 -7.47 3.34
C THR A 6 9.89 -7.62 4.41
N ALA A 7 9.13 -6.55 4.64
CA ALA A 7 7.95 -6.62 5.48
C ALA A 7 6.87 -7.41 4.75
N GLN A 8 6.16 -8.26 5.48
CA GLN A 8 5.10 -9.08 4.90
C GLN A 8 3.93 -9.17 5.88
N VAL A 9 2.75 -8.82 5.41
CA VAL A 9 1.52 -8.98 6.19
C VAL A 9 0.47 -9.64 5.32
N SER A 10 -0.48 -10.30 5.97
CA SER A 10 -1.55 -11.02 5.27
C SER A 10 -2.80 -10.96 6.13
N ILE A 11 -3.95 -10.84 5.48
CA ILE A 11 -5.23 -10.81 6.17
C ILE A 11 -6.32 -11.37 5.27
N ASP A 12 -7.35 -11.98 5.88
CA ASP A 12 -8.54 -12.44 5.17
C ASP A 12 -9.68 -11.47 5.43
N PHE A 13 -10.37 -11.08 4.35
CA PHE A 13 -11.55 -10.23 4.43
C PHE A 13 -12.79 -11.04 4.05
N ARG A 14 -13.88 -10.86 4.80
CA ARG A 14 -15.17 -11.47 4.49
C ARG A 14 -15.90 -10.61 3.47
N ALA A 15 -15.32 -10.54 2.28
CA ALA A 15 -15.84 -9.73 1.20
C ALA A 15 -15.33 -10.29 -0.13
N PRO A 16 -16.10 -10.09 -1.22
CA PRO A 16 -15.66 -10.57 -2.54
C PRO A 16 -14.47 -9.76 -3.05
N LYS A 17 -13.67 -10.37 -3.90
CA LYS A 17 -12.45 -9.73 -4.41
C LYS A 17 -12.73 -8.40 -5.11
N ALA A 18 -13.86 -8.27 -5.79
CA ALA A 18 -14.19 -7.01 -6.45
C ALA A 18 -14.33 -5.86 -5.45
N ARG A 19 -14.95 -6.12 -4.29
CA ARG A 19 -15.11 -5.08 -3.26
C ARG A 19 -13.77 -4.75 -2.61
N VAL A 20 -12.97 -5.77 -2.33
CA VAL A 20 -11.65 -5.55 -1.74
C VAL A 20 -10.74 -4.80 -2.71
N TRP A 21 -10.76 -5.20 -3.99
CA TRP A 21 -9.97 -4.50 -5.02
C TRP A 21 -10.34 -3.02 -5.11
N LYS A 22 -11.65 -2.72 -5.05
CA LYS A 22 -12.11 -1.34 -5.05
C LYS A 22 -11.53 -0.57 -3.87
N ALA A 23 -11.51 -1.18 -2.68
CA ALA A 23 -10.93 -0.54 -1.49
C ALA A 23 -9.44 -0.24 -1.67
N LEU A 24 -8.72 -1.09 -2.40
CA LEU A 24 -7.28 -0.93 -2.62
C LEU A 24 -6.92 0.09 -3.70
N THR A 25 -7.85 0.41 -4.59
CA THR A 25 -7.55 1.21 -5.77
C THR A 25 -8.37 2.49 -5.92
N ASP A 26 -9.51 2.59 -5.27
CA ASP A 26 -10.39 3.75 -5.40
C ASP A 26 -9.95 4.86 -4.45
N PRO A 27 -9.67 6.07 -4.96
CA PRO A 27 -9.20 7.16 -4.10
C PRO A 27 -10.14 7.53 -2.97
N THR A 28 -11.45 7.44 -3.19
CA THR A 28 -12.44 7.76 -2.15
C THR A 28 -12.36 6.75 -1.01
N ASP A 29 -12.25 5.47 -1.32
CA ASP A 29 -12.11 4.43 -0.31
C ASP A 29 -10.76 4.55 0.42
N ILE A 30 -9.69 4.80 -0.31
CA ILE A 30 -8.35 4.92 0.26
C ILE A 30 -8.28 6.07 1.27
N ARG A 31 -8.92 7.18 0.98
CA ARG A 31 -8.95 8.33 1.91
C ARG A 31 -9.54 7.94 3.26
N GLN A 32 -10.51 7.03 3.28
CA GLN A 32 -11.21 6.67 4.50
C GLN A 32 -10.34 5.87 5.48
N TYR A 33 -9.38 5.09 5.00
CA TYR A 33 -8.57 4.25 5.88
C TYR A 33 -7.09 4.61 5.87
N PHE A 34 -6.65 5.49 5.00
CA PHE A 34 -5.24 5.84 4.84
C PHE A 34 -4.95 7.29 5.27
N PHE A 35 -5.39 7.60 6.50
CA PHE A 35 -5.09 8.89 7.15
C PHE A 35 -5.51 10.13 6.37
N GLY A 36 -6.60 10.03 5.59
CA GLY A 36 -7.08 11.15 4.79
C GLY A 36 -6.24 11.44 3.54
N THR A 37 -5.31 10.55 3.20
CA THR A 37 -4.44 10.72 2.04
C THR A 37 -5.23 10.72 0.73
N ASN A 38 -4.89 11.65 -0.15
CA ASN A 38 -5.46 11.72 -1.50
C ASN A 38 -4.54 10.97 -2.46
N LEU A 39 -5.04 9.87 -3.02
CA LEU A 39 -4.31 9.11 -4.02
C LEU A 39 -4.57 9.70 -5.41
N VAL A 40 -3.50 9.99 -6.15
CA VAL A 40 -3.57 10.51 -7.52
C VAL A 40 -2.84 9.52 -8.42
N THR A 41 -3.59 8.78 -9.22
CA THR A 41 -3.03 7.83 -10.19
C THR A 41 -4.11 7.41 -11.17
N GLU A 42 -3.70 7.05 -12.38
CA GLU A 42 -4.60 6.46 -13.37
C GLU A 42 -4.41 4.95 -13.46
N TRP A 43 -3.58 4.39 -12.58
CA TRP A 43 -3.27 2.96 -12.52
C TRP A 43 -2.75 2.41 -13.86
N ILE A 44 -1.91 3.19 -14.53
CA ILE A 44 -1.27 2.78 -15.78
C ILE A 44 0.16 2.35 -15.47
N VAL A 45 0.54 1.16 -15.90
CA VAL A 45 1.92 0.66 -15.71
C VAL A 45 2.90 1.62 -16.37
N GLY A 46 3.90 2.04 -15.61
CA GLY A 46 4.86 3.05 -16.06
C GLY A 46 4.42 4.48 -15.77
N GLY A 47 3.16 4.67 -15.33
CA GLY A 47 2.64 5.99 -15.00
C GLY A 47 2.88 6.38 -13.56
N PRO A 48 2.68 7.66 -13.23
CA PRO A 48 2.95 8.14 -11.88
C PRO A 48 1.87 7.72 -10.89
N ILE A 49 2.28 7.60 -9.62
CA ILE A 49 1.38 7.43 -8.48
C ILE A 49 1.83 8.43 -7.42
N ARG A 50 0.87 9.15 -6.83
CA ARG A 50 1.16 10.16 -5.83
C ARG A 50 0.19 10.04 -4.67
N PHE A 51 0.72 10.19 -3.46
CA PHE A 51 -0.07 10.21 -2.23
C PHE A 51 0.12 11.58 -1.60
N VAL A 52 -0.93 12.39 -1.62
CA VAL A 52 -0.87 13.79 -1.18
C VAL A 52 -1.72 13.97 0.06
N GLY A 53 -1.17 14.59 1.10
CA GLY A 53 -1.91 14.81 2.30
C GLY A 53 -1.27 15.81 3.24
N GLU A 54 -1.77 15.83 4.48
CA GLU A 54 -1.29 16.72 5.50
C GLU A 54 -1.17 15.95 6.81
N TRP A 55 -0.04 16.11 7.49
CA TRP A 55 0.22 15.45 8.76
C TRP A 55 0.74 16.49 9.74
N GLU A 56 0.02 16.66 10.86
CA GLU A 56 0.37 17.62 11.91
C GLU A 56 0.66 19.01 11.37
N GLY A 57 -0.19 19.50 10.45
CA GLY A 57 -0.06 20.82 9.87
C GLY A 57 0.96 20.93 8.74
N LYS A 58 1.63 19.83 8.40
CA LYS A 58 2.61 19.82 7.30
C LYS A 58 2.08 19.05 6.11
N SER A 59 2.16 19.68 4.94
CA SER A 59 1.80 19.01 3.70
C SER A 59 2.88 18.01 3.31
N TYR A 60 2.46 16.87 2.77
CA TYR A 60 3.41 15.89 2.26
C TYR A 60 2.96 15.39 0.90
N GLU A 61 3.91 14.89 0.15
CA GLU A 61 3.63 14.24 -1.12
C GLU A 61 4.58 13.06 -1.27
N ASP A 62 4.03 11.85 -1.20
CA ASP A 62 4.76 10.64 -1.51
C ASP A 62 4.52 10.35 -2.98
N LYS A 63 5.53 9.91 -3.69
CA LYS A 63 5.41 9.70 -5.14
C LYS A 63 6.15 8.46 -5.58
N GLY A 64 5.75 7.93 -6.72
CA GLY A 64 6.39 6.78 -7.30
C GLY A 64 5.85 6.46 -8.67
N THR A 65 5.99 5.20 -9.04
CA THR A 65 5.61 4.70 -10.35
C THR A 65 4.83 3.41 -10.19
N VAL A 66 3.75 3.26 -10.97
CA VAL A 66 3.01 2.00 -11.02
C VAL A 66 3.84 1.01 -11.82
N LEU A 67 4.23 -0.11 -11.20
CA LEU A 67 5.10 -1.11 -11.81
C LEU A 67 4.34 -2.27 -12.41
N LYS A 68 3.27 -2.72 -11.74
CA LYS A 68 2.42 -3.80 -12.22
C LYS A 68 0.98 -3.52 -11.83
N PHE A 69 0.05 -3.92 -12.66
CA PHE A 69 -1.37 -3.73 -12.36
C PHE A 69 -2.18 -4.81 -13.08
N ASP A 70 -2.62 -5.80 -12.33
CA ASP A 70 -3.42 -6.91 -12.82
C ASP A 70 -4.71 -6.92 -11.99
N PRO A 71 -5.82 -6.37 -12.51
CA PRO A 71 -7.04 -6.16 -11.73
C PRO A 71 -7.51 -7.40 -11.00
N GLN A 72 -7.82 -7.23 -9.72
CA GLN A 72 -8.31 -8.27 -8.81
C GLN A 72 -7.31 -9.40 -8.55
N LYS A 73 -6.05 -9.22 -8.90
CA LYS A 73 -5.00 -10.22 -8.66
C LYS A 73 -3.79 -9.64 -7.96
N MET A 74 -3.22 -8.56 -8.49
CA MET A 74 -2.05 -7.94 -7.88
C MET A 74 -1.85 -6.53 -8.40
N LEU A 75 -1.15 -5.72 -7.60
CA LEU A 75 -0.61 -4.45 -8.05
C LEU A 75 0.73 -4.24 -7.37
N GLN A 76 1.58 -3.44 -8.00
CA GLN A 76 2.89 -3.14 -7.46
C GLN A 76 3.26 -1.72 -7.87
N TYR A 77 3.80 -0.97 -6.91
CA TYR A 77 4.33 0.36 -7.19
C TYR A 77 5.56 0.59 -6.31
N ASP A 78 6.40 1.51 -6.73
CA ASP A 78 7.43 2.00 -5.81
C ASP A 78 7.00 3.37 -5.28
N TYR A 79 7.65 3.85 -4.22
CA TYR A 79 7.37 5.17 -3.70
C TYR A 79 8.53 5.70 -2.87
N TRP A 80 8.58 7.03 -2.81
CA TRP A 80 9.49 7.77 -1.95
C TRP A 80 8.67 8.80 -1.20
N SER A 81 8.93 8.94 0.11
CA SER A 81 8.19 9.87 0.96
C SER A 81 9.01 11.11 1.25
N SER A 82 8.38 12.27 1.07
CA SER A 82 9.00 13.56 1.41
C SER A 82 9.26 13.68 2.92
N LEU A 83 8.60 12.86 3.73
CA LEU A 83 8.79 12.86 5.18
C LEU A 83 9.86 11.88 5.65
N SER A 84 10.46 11.12 4.72
CA SER A 84 11.44 10.10 5.10
C SER A 84 12.78 10.65 5.57
N GLY A 85 13.06 11.91 5.25
CA GLY A 85 14.37 12.51 5.53
C GLY A 85 15.45 12.10 4.56
N LYS A 86 15.11 11.34 3.53
CA LYS A 86 16.06 10.85 2.53
C LYS A 86 15.90 11.61 1.23
N GLU A 87 16.98 11.65 0.43
CA GLU A 87 16.95 12.32 -0.87
C GLU A 87 16.06 11.56 -1.86
N ASP A 88 15.48 12.27 -2.81
CA ASP A 88 14.68 11.69 -3.88
C ASP A 88 15.62 11.05 -4.91
N LYS A 89 16.04 9.83 -4.61
CA LYS A 89 16.91 9.02 -5.45
C LYS A 89 16.33 7.62 -5.55
N GLN A 90 16.53 6.96 -6.67
CA GLN A 90 15.98 5.62 -6.91
C GLN A 90 16.31 4.65 -5.78
N GLU A 91 17.52 4.71 -5.23
CA GLU A 91 17.94 3.85 -4.13
C GLU A 91 17.12 4.04 -2.85
N ASN A 92 16.45 5.17 -2.71
CA ASN A 92 15.61 5.48 -1.56
C ASN A 92 14.13 5.19 -1.80
N TYR A 93 13.77 4.66 -2.96
CA TYR A 93 12.42 4.24 -3.24
C TYR A 93 12.19 2.84 -2.67
N ARG A 94 10.98 2.62 -2.15
CA ARG A 94 10.57 1.33 -1.62
C ARG A 94 9.52 0.73 -2.53
N MET A 95 9.56 -0.57 -2.71
CA MET A 95 8.63 -1.28 -3.57
C MET A 95 7.56 -1.93 -2.72
N ILE A 96 6.31 -1.72 -3.10
CA ILE A 96 5.16 -2.31 -2.40
C ILE A 96 4.39 -3.17 -3.38
N THR A 97 4.11 -4.41 -2.96
CA THR A 97 3.37 -5.38 -3.77
C THR A 97 2.14 -5.82 -3.00
N TYR A 98 0.97 -5.78 -3.65
CA TYR A 98 -0.27 -6.32 -3.12
C TYR A 98 -0.63 -7.54 -3.95
N ARG A 99 -0.93 -8.66 -3.29
CA ARG A 99 -1.43 -9.87 -3.96
C ARG A 99 -2.74 -10.27 -3.34
N MET A 100 -3.67 -10.71 -4.17
CA MET A 100 -5.02 -10.99 -3.73
C MET A 100 -5.52 -12.30 -4.32
N THR A 101 -6.13 -13.13 -3.46
CA THR A 101 -6.78 -14.37 -3.88
C THR A 101 -8.13 -14.48 -3.18
N GLU A 102 -9.11 -15.09 -3.85
CA GLU A 102 -10.44 -15.29 -3.27
C GLU A 102 -10.80 -16.76 -3.28
N LYS A 103 -11.40 -17.20 -2.19
CA LYS A 103 -11.94 -18.55 -2.07
C LYS A 103 -13.19 -18.51 -1.18
N ASP A 104 -14.31 -19.00 -1.70
CA ASP A 104 -15.56 -19.14 -0.95
C ASP A 104 -16.02 -17.81 -0.31
N GLY A 105 -15.90 -16.72 -1.06
CA GLY A 105 -16.36 -15.41 -0.60
C GLY A 105 -15.42 -14.71 0.37
N ILE A 106 -14.25 -15.31 0.61
CA ILE A 106 -13.23 -14.71 1.47
C ILE A 106 -12.03 -14.35 0.62
N THR A 107 -11.60 -13.09 0.73
CA THR A 107 -10.48 -12.58 -0.05
C THR A 107 -9.27 -12.42 0.85
N ASN A 108 -8.17 -13.09 0.50
CA ASN A 108 -6.89 -12.94 1.18
C ASN A 108 -6.08 -11.87 0.48
N VAL A 109 -5.53 -10.94 1.25
CA VAL A 109 -4.63 -9.90 0.74
C VAL A 109 -3.28 -10.06 1.42
N GLN A 110 -2.23 -10.11 0.61
CA GLN A 110 -0.85 -10.13 1.07
C GLN A 110 -0.18 -8.84 0.62
N ILE A 111 0.54 -8.19 1.54
CA ILE A 111 1.28 -6.97 1.24
C ILE A 111 2.74 -7.20 1.55
N PHE A 112 3.61 -6.83 0.60
CA PHE A 112 5.06 -6.94 0.73
C PHE A 112 5.67 -5.55 0.54
N GLN A 113 6.60 -5.19 1.41
CA GLN A 113 7.33 -3.93 1.28
C GLN A 113 8.80 -4.18 1.58
N ASP A 114 9.71 -3.84 0.67
CA ASP A 114 11.13 -3.97 0.93
C ASP A 114 11.58 -2.94 1.97
N GLY A 115 12.69 -3.21 2.64
CA GLY A 115 13.22 -2.34 3.67
C GLY A 115 14.72 -2.47 3.77
N GLU A 116 15.34 -1.57 4.53
CA GLU A 116 16.79 -1.54 4.68
C GLU A 116 17.29 -2.15 6.00
N THR A 117 16.43 -2.16 7.03
CA THR A 117 16.81 -2.64 8.36
C THR A 117 15.70 -3.49 8.95
N GLU A 118 16.06 -4.29 9.95
CA GLU A 118 15.10 -5.09 10.70
C GLU A 118 14.08 -4.21 11.41
N GLU A 119 14.53 -3.08 11.95
CA GLU A 119 13.66 -2.12 12.63
C GLU A 119 12.64 -1.53 11.66
N ALA A 120 13.07 -1.17 10.45
CA ALA A 120 12.19 -0.65 9.41
C ALA A 120 11.16 -1.70 9.00
N ARG A 121 11.57 -2.97 8.90
CA ARG A 121 10.67 -4.07 8.56
C ARG A 121 9.56 -4.21 9.61
N GLU A 122 9.93 -4.22 10.88
CA GLU A 122 8.95 -4.36 11.96
C GLU A 122 7.99 -3.18 11.99
N HIS A 123 8.50 -1.97 11.80
CA HIS A 123 7.66 -0.77 11.76
C HIS A 123 6.67 -0.82 10.60
N SER A 124 7.12 -1.24 9.43
CA SER A 124 6.26 -1.37 8.25
C SER A 124 5.16 -2.41 8.48
N GLU A 125 5.51 -3.55 9.09
CA GLU A 125 4.52 -4.60 9.35
C GLU A 125 3.43 -4.10 10.30
N GLN A 126 3.80 -3.35 11.34
CA GLN A 126 2.82 -2.78 12.27
C GLN A 126 1.92 -1.75 11.58
N SER A 127 2.51 -0.89 10.76
CA SER A 127 1.75 0.12 10.03
C SER A 127 0.77 -0.52 9.05
N TRP A 128 1.21 -1.54 8.33
CA TRP A 128 0.33 -2.24 7.39
C TRP A 128 -0.81 -2.97 8.08
N LYS A 129 -0.59 -3.52 9.28
CA LYS A 129 -1.67 -4.13 10.05
C LYS A 129 -2.76 -3.12 10.39
N MET A 130 -2.38 -1.90 10.76
CA MET A 130 -3.34 -0.84 11.01
C MET A 130 -4.14 -0.49 9.75
N VAL A 131 -3.46 -0.39 8.62
CA VAL A 131 -4.11 -0.10 7.34
C VAL A 131 -5.09 -1.21 7.00
N LEU A 132 -4.70 -2.47 7.15
CA LEU A 132 -5.56 -3.61 6.84
C LEU A 132 -6.80 -3.65 7.72
N GLU A 133 -6.69 -3.29 9.00
CA GLU A 133 -7.86 -3.22 9.88
C GLU A 133 -8.81 -2.11 9.44
N GLY A 134 -8.28 -0.98 8.95
CA GLY A 134 -9.10 0.07 8.39
C GLY A 134 -9.86 -0.40 7.14
N ILE A 135 -9.20 -1.17 6.29
CA ILE A 135 -9.84 -1.76 5.12
C ILE A 135 -10.94 -2.74 5.55
N ARG A 136 -10.67 -3.55 6.58
CA ARG A 136 -11.67 -4.49 7.10
C ARG A 136 -12.95 -3.77 7.51
N ASN A 137 -12.81 -2.68 8.26
CA ASN A 137 -13.97 -1.90 8.71
C ASN A 137 -14.76 -1.34 7.53
N LEU A 138 -14.11 -1.10 6.41
CA LEU A 138 -14.75 -0.56 5.23
C LEU A 138 -15.46 -1.64 4.41
N VAL A 139 -14.83 -2.80 4.20
CA VAL A 139 -15.34 -3.83 3.27
C VAL A 139 -16.23 -4.87 3.92
N GLU A 140 -16.19 -5.03 5.25
CA GLU A 140 -16.98 -6.03 5.96
C GLU A 140 -18.23 -5.45 6.63
N LYS A 141 -18.62 -4.26 6.26
CA LYS A 141 -19.83 -3.64 6.80
C LYS A 141 -21.10 -4.39 6.40
#